data_d3902ddc03d5bc0900c5ee09d8d509be
#
_entry.id   d3902ddc03d5bc0900c5ee09d8d509be
#
_cell.length_a   1.000
_cell.length_b   1.000
_cell.length_c   1.000
_cell.angle_alpha   90.00
_cell.angle_beta   90.00
_cell.angle_gamma   90.00
#
_symmetry.space_group_name_H-M   'P 1'
#
loop_
_entity.id
_entity.type
_entity.pdbx_description
1 polymer ?
#
loop_
_entity_poly.entity_id
_entity_poly.type
_entity_poly.pdbx_seq_one_letter_code
_entity_poly.pdbx_strand_id
1 'polypeptide(L)' 'MDVVHLNQKQLAARWHLSEATLERWRSEGLGPKFLKLCGRVIYRQVDIDAYEESCLATSTKTVVAQTSAG' A
#
# COMPACT_ATOMS: atom_id res chain seq x y z
N MET A 1 -16.90 -14.91 2.15
CA MET A 1 -16.21 -14.00 2.35
C MET A 1 -15.83 -13.25 1.22
N ASP A 2 -16.14 -12.06 1.19
CA ASP A 2 -15.86 -11.23 0.11
C ASP A 2 -14.55 -10.55 0.27
N VAL A 3 -13.78 -10.50 -0.76
CA VAL A 3 -12.53 -9.78 -0.74
C VAL A 3 -12.83 -8.37 -1.20
N VAL A 4 -12.43 -7.41 -0.40
CA VAL A 4 -12.64 -6.02 -0.73
C VAL A 4 -11.52 -5.58 -1.66
N HIS A 5 -11.90 -4.87 -2.70
CA HIS A 5 -10.93 -4.37 -3.67
C HIS A 5 -10.95 -2.85 -3.67
N LEU A 6 -9.76 -2.26 -3.81
CA LEU A 6 -9.64 -0.82 -3.90
C LEU A 6 -8.96 -0.46 -5.20
N ASN A 7 -9.36 0.64 -5.80
CA ASN A 7 -8.65 1.11 -6.99
C ASN A 7 -7.49 2.00 -6.53
N GLN A 8 -6.68 2.42 -7.48
CA GLN A 8 -5.51 3.23 -7.17
C GLN A 8 -5.89 4.53 -6.45
N LYS A 9 -6.97 5.15 -6.88
CA LYS A 9 -7.38 6.40 -6.26
C LYS A 9 -7.77 6.19 -4.80
N GLN A 10 -8.48 5.12 -4.53
CA GLN A 10 -8.90 4.82 -3.16
C GLN A 10 -7.71 4.51 -2.26
N LEU A 11 -6.75 3.77 -2.77
CA LEU A 11 -5.57 3.45 -1.99
C LEU A 11 -4.73 4.70 -1.74
N ALA A 12 -4.60 5.56 -2.73
CA ALA A 12 -3.85 6.79 -2.56
C ALA A 12 -4.50 7.65 -1.47
N ALA A 13 -5.83 7.72 -1.47
CA ALA A 13 -6.53 8.47 -0.44
C ALA A 13 -6.33 7.85 0.94
N ARG A 14 -6.34 6.53 1.00
CA ARG A 14 -6.17 5.84 2.28
C ARG A 14 -4.82 6.16 2.90
N TRP A 15 -3.79 6.24 2.09
CA TRP A 15 -2.44 6.47 2.58
C TRP A 15 -1.97 7.91 2.41
N HIS A 16 -2.85 8.77 1.95
CA HIS A 16 -2.51 10.19 1.74
C HIS A 16 -1.35 10.36 0.76
N LEU A 17 -1.40 9.57 -0.30
CA LEU A 17 -0.38 9.65 -1.34
C LEU A 17 -1.01 10.08 -2.64
N SER A 18 -0.21 10.47 -3.60
CA SER A 18 -0.72 10.78 -4.92
C SER A 18 -0.80 9.49 -5.72
N GLU A 19 -1.67 9.48 -6.72
CA GLU A 19 -1.75 8.32 -7.60
C GLU A 19 -0.44 8.13 -8.36
N ALA A 20 0.24 9.21 -8.68
CA ALA A 20 1.52 9.13 -9.37
C ALA A 20 2.57 8.37 -8.53
N THR A 21 2.51 8.53 -7.22
CA THR A 21 3.41 7.81 -6.33
C THR A 21 3.18 6.31 -6.43
N LEU A 22 1.91 5.90 -6.45
CA LEU A 22 1.59 4.48 -6.56
C LEU A 22 2.00 3.93 -7.92
N GLU A 23 1.85 4.72 -8.97
CA GLU A 23 2.27 4.30 -10.29
C GLU A 23 3.76 4.08 -10.33
N ARG A 24 4.52 4.96 -9.72
CA ARG A 24 5.96 4.83 -9.68
C ARG A 24 6.37 3.60 -8.87
N TRP A 25 5.70 3.35 -7.76
CA TRP A 25 5.99 2.17 -6.96
C TRP A 25 5.79 0.89 -7.77
N ARG A 26 4.71 0.82 -8.54
CA ARG A 26 4.49 -0.37 -9.36
C ARG A 26 5.58 -0.55 -10.39
N SER A 27 6.02 0.56 -10.97
CA SER A 27 7.08 0.51 -11.94
C SER A 27 8.39 0.05 -11.33
N GLU A 28 8.61 0.36 -10.07
CA GLU A 28 9.84 0.02 -9.39
C GLU A 28 9.76 -1.28 -8.60
N GLY A 29 8.61 -1.92 -8.63
CA GLY A 29 8.44 -3.15 -7.87
C GLY A 29 8.25 -2.94 -6.38
N LEU A 30 7.77 -1.78 -6.01
CA LEU A 30 7.55 -1.45 -4.60
C LEU A 30 6.06 -1.46 -4.29
N GLY A 31 5.73 -1.45 -3.04
CA GLY A 31 4.35 -1.36 -2.59
C GLY A 31 3.67 -2.70 -2.49
N PRO A 32 2.37 -2.71 -2.22
CA PRO A 32 1.65 -3.96 -2.05
C PRO A 32 1.40 -4.66 -3.38
N LYS A 33 1.02 -5.92 -3.31
CA LYS A 33 0.67 -6.67 -4.49
C LYS A 33 -0.58 -6.07 -5.12
N PHE A 34 -0.71 -6.20 -6.40
CA PHE A 34 -1.87 -5.67 -7.10
C PHE A 34 -2.31 -6.62 -8.21
N LEU A 35 -3.55 -6.41 -8.67
CA LEU A 35 -4.09 -7.18 -9.77
C LEU A 35 -4.25 -6.24 -10.96
N LYS A 36 -4.03 -6.77 -12.15
CA LYS A 36 -4.27 -5.97 -13.33
C LYS A 36 -5.39 -6.64 -14.09
N LEU A 37 -6.59 -6.08 -14.00
CA LEU A 37 -7.75 -6.67 -14.61
C LEU A 37 -8.29 -5.74 -15.68
N CYS A 38 -8.42 -6.24 -16.88
CA CYS A 38 -8.99 -5.45 -17.97
C CYS A 38 -8.36 -4.06 -18.10
N GLY A 39 -7.05 -4.00 -17.95
CA GLY A 39 -6.35 -2.73 -18.05
C GLY A 39 -6.44 -1.85 -16.81
N ARG A 40 -7.06 -2.34 -15.76
CA ARG A 40 -7.18 -1.56 -14.54
C ARG A 40 -6.33 -2.16 -13.44
N VAL A 41 -5.78 -1.32 -12.60
CA VAL A 41 -5.00 -1.77 -11.45
C VAL A 41 -5.91 -1.77 -10.25
N ILE A 42 -6.01 -2.91 -9.58
CA ILE A 42 -6.87 -3.09 -8.42
C ILE A 42 -6.02 -3.67 -7.30
N TYR A 43 -6.20 -3.18 -6.11
CA TYR A 43 -5.49 -3.69 -4.94
C TYR A 43 -6.47 -4.44 -4.06
N ARG A 44 -6.08 -5.61 -3.57
CA ARG A 44 -6.94 -6.35 -2.64
C ARG A 44 -6.67 -5.86 -1.25
N GLN A 45 -7.73 -5.71 -0.47
CA GLN A 45 -7.61 -5.24 0.91
C GLN A 45 -6.62 -6.11 1.71
N VAL A 46 -6.67 -7.41 1.51
CA VAL A 46 -5.80 -8.32 2.25
C VAL A 46 -4.33 -8.05 1.94
N ASP A 47 -4.01 -7.71 0.71
CA ASP A 47 -2.64 -7.42 0.33
C ASP A 47 -2.20 -6.05 0.88
N ILE A 48 -3.12 -5.10 0.93
CA ILE A 48 -2.84 -3.80 1.51
C ILE A 48 -2.57 -3.95 2.99
N ASP A 49 -3.38 -4.74 3.67
CA ASP A 49 -3.21 -4.98 5.10
C ASP A 49 -1.87 -5.66 5.38
N ALA A 50 -1.51 -6.63 4.56
CA ALA A 50 -0.25 -7.34 4.74
C ALA A 50 0.93 -6.39 4.54
N TYR A 51 0.83 -5.50 3.57
CA TYR A 51 1.90 -4.55 3.32
C TYR A 51 2.02 -3.57 4.49
N GLU A 52 0.90 -3.11 5.00
CA GLU A 52 0.90 -2.20 6.14
C GLU A 52 1.52 -2.87 7.36
N GLU A 53 1.20 -4.13 7.57
CA GLU A 53 1.75 -4.88 8.68
C GLU A 53 3.26 -5.00 8.57
N SER A 54 3.73 -5.23 7.37
CA SER A 54 5.16 -5.34 7.13
C SER A 54 5.86 -4.02 7.44
N CYS A 55 5.27 -2.92 7.02
CA CYS A 55 5.84 -1.61 7.28
C CYS A 55 5.78 -1.26 8.75
N LEU A 56 4.69 -1.64 9.39
CA LEU A 56 4.52 -1.37 10.79
C LEU A 56 5.58 -2.09 11.62
N ALA A 57 5.83 -3.33 11.29
CA ALA A 57 6.84 -4.10 12.00
C ALA A 57 8.21 -3.43 11.88
N THR A 58 8.53 -2.97 10.70
CA THR A 58 9.79 -2.30 10.47
C THR A 58 9.85 -1.00 11.26
N SER A 59 8.78 -0.27 11.24
CA SER A 59 8.72 0.98 11.96
C SER A 59 8.88 0.79 13.42
N THR A 60 8.28 -0.23 13.96
CA THR A 60 8.35 -0.49 15.36
C THR A 60 9.77 -0.65 15.81
N LYS A 61 10.53 -1.34 14.98
CA LYS A 61 11.84 -1.55 15.35
C LYS A 61 12.62 -0.31 15.33
N THR A 62 12.40 0.55 14.41
CA THR A 62 13.21 1.65 14.33
C THR A 62 12.77 2.70 15.20
N VAL A 63 11.59 2.84 15.43
CA VAL A 63 11.11 3.87 16.08
C VAL A 63 11.37 3.91 17.37
N VAL A 64 11.58 3.12 17.85
CA VAL A 64 11.80 3.26 19.00
C VAL A 64 12.34 4.38 19.02
N ALA A 65 12.49 4.79 18.38
CA ALA A 65 12.92 5.87 18.31
C ALA A 65 12.31 6.80 17.64
N GLN A 66 11.98 7.01 17.35
CA GLN A 66 11.52 7.79 16.67
C GLN A 66 10.60 8.15 16.53
N THR A 67 10.41 7.98 16.89
CA THR A 67 9.68 8.25 16.62
C THR A 67 9.15 8.78 16.10
N SER A 68 9.05 8.83 16.10
CA SER A 68 8.63 9.21 15.55
C SER A 68 8.41 9.52 14.82
N ALA A 69 8.47 9.31 14.72
CA ALA A 69 8.30 9.59 14.00
C ALA A 69 8.05 9.60 13.39
N GLY A 70 7.93 9.49 13.35
CA GLY A 70 7.74 9.59 12.84
C GLY A 70 7.71 9.68 12.59
#